data_1b9ca440733ded1872ebb47adf531d15
#
_entry.id   1b9ca440733ded1872ebb47adf531d15
#
_cell.length_a   1.000
_cell.length_b   1.000
_cell.length_c   1.000
_cell.angle_alpha   90.00
_cell.angle_beta   90.00
_cell.angle_gamma   90.00
#
_symmetry.space_group_name_H-M   'P 1'
#
loop_
_entity.id
_entity.type
_entity.pdbx_description
1 polymer ?
#
loop_
_entity_poly.entity_id
_entity_poly.type
_entity_poly.pdbx_seq_one_letter_code
_entity_poly.pdbx_strand_id
1 'polypeptide(L)'
;MAAKPASTDARDIEVLHQFVTLAKAKLQPGPWDYIAGGSETETTLIRNRLALDSLAFRPRVLRDVSNVSAGATFMGRDMRLPVILAPIGSIEDIIEHGALTPSRAAATFGVVHMLSSVAQPGLEDVARSNDNWKLFQLYVRGDAGWIDDIVSRVIAAGYAGLAITVDLDHYGRRERDLAKGFKPTARRAAPHVRHHQESFSWSDIERIKAKHKIPLILKGIATAEDAVEAVERGIDVVYISNHGGRQLDHGKGTLQILPEVVAAVRGRAEIVVDGGILRGTDIVKAMALGASAVGIGKLQAFAAVAAGEAGVVRMLELLEDEVVRCLGLLGVRTFGELTPRHLEAIPPIPGRLGIVGGFPLLSEGY
;
A
#
# COMPACT_ATOMS: atom_id res chain seq x y z
N MET A 1 -33.49 9.49 13.24
CA MET A 1 -32.66 10.72 13.23
C MET A 1 -32.13 10.89 11.83
N ALA A 2 -32.36 12.03 11.17
CA ALA A 2 -31.77 12.31 9.86
C ALA A 2 -30.24 12.38 10.03
N ALA A 3 -29.50 11.65 9.21
CA ALA A 3 -28.04 11.67 9.19
C ALA A 3 -27.60 13.13 8.98
N LYS A 4 -26.70 13.61 9.84
CA LYS A 4 -26.05 14.93 9.69
C LYS A 4 -25.42 14.95 8.29
N PRO A 5 -25.61 16.01 7.46
CA PRO A 5 -24.95 16.07 6.17
C PRO A 5 -23.45 15.89 6.39
N ALA A 6 -22.84 14.99 5.61
CA ALA A 6 -21.43 14.66 5.73
C ALA A 6 -20.61 15.95 5.51
N SER A 7 -19.96 16.45 6.57
CA SER A 7 -19.05 17.58 6.48
C SER A 7 -17.90 17.23 5.55
N THR A 8 -17.47 18.18 4.72
CA THR A 8 -16.27 18.07 3.88
C THR A 8 -14.99 18.48 4.63
N ASP A 9 -15.12 18.98 5.87
CA ASP A 9 -13.96 19.27 6.72
C ASP A 9 -13.39 17.97 7.27
N ALA A 10 -12.12 17.72 6.99
CA ALA A 10 -11.43 16.50 7.44
C ALA A 10 -11.47 16.34 8.97
N ARG A 11 -11.54 17.44 9.74
CA ARG A 11 -11.59 17.43 11.20
C ARG A 11 -12.88 16.82 11.76
N ASP A 12 -13.96 16.83 10.98
CA ASP A 12 -15.24 16.25 11.38
C ASP A 12 -15.32 14.73 11.08
N ILE A 13 -14.28 14.17 10.46
CA ILE A 13 -14.19 12.74 10.18
C ILE A 13 -13.61 12.05 11.43
N GLU A 14 -14.43 11.25 12.09
CA GLU A 14 -14.08 10.60 13.36
C GLU A 14 -13.76 9.10 13.20
N VAL A 15 -14.22 8.49 12.11
CA VAL A 15 -14.04 7.05 11.86
C VAL A 15 -13.68 6.78 10.39
N LEU A 16 -12.84 5.78 10.15
CA LEU A 16 -12.35 5.43 8.82
C LEU A 16 -13.45 5.05 7.82
N HIS A 17 -14.61 4.58 8.29
CA HIS A 17 -15.80 4.27 7.46
C HIS A 17 -16.27 5.48 6.65
N GLN A 18 -16.23 6.68 7.25
CA GLN A 18 -16.70 7.90 6.63
C GLN A 18 -15.93 8.27 5.35
N PHE A 19 -14.63 7.93 5.27
CA PHE A 19 -13.86 8.13 4.04
C PHE A 19 -14.43 7.33 2.87
N VAL A 20 -14.85 6.09 3.11
CA VAL A 20 -15.42 5.21 2.07
C VAL A 20 -16.75 5.78 1.58
N THR A 21 -17.63 6.16 2.52
CA THR A 21 -18.95 6.75 2.22
C THR A 21 -18.81 8.06 1.43
N LEU A 22 -17.95 8.97 1.89
CA LEU A 22 -17.69 10.25 1.23
C LEU A 22 -17.07 10.06 -0.17
N ALA A 23 -16.08 9.18 -0.30
CA ALA A 23 -15.45 8.91 -1.59
C ALA A 23 -16.46 8.31 -2.58
N LYS A 24 -17.30 7.38 -2.14
CA LYS A 24 -18.35 6.78 -2.99
C LYS A 24 -19.37 7.82 -3.46
N ALA A 25 -19.71 8.78 -2.60
CA ALA A 25 -20.66 9.86 -2.95
C ALA A 25 -20.06 10.86 -3.96
N LYS A 26 -18.74 11.08 -3.95
CA LYS A 26 -18.05 12.05 -4.82
C LYS A 26 -17.62 11.46 -6.17
N LEU A 27 -17.31 10.18 -6.23
CA LEU A 27 -16.78 9.54 -7.43
C LEU A 27 -17.90 9.07 -8.37
N GLN A 28 -17.67 9.26 -9.67
CA GLN A 28 -18.45 8.58 -10.69
C GLN A 28 -18.21 7.06 -10.63
N PRO A 29 -19.15 6.23 -11.13
CA PRO A 29 -19.03 4.77 -11.04
C PRO A 29 -17.73 4.16 -11.59
N GLY A 30 -17.19 4.69 -12.71
CA GLY A 30 -15.93 4.19 -13.28
C GLY A 30 -14.73 4.41 -12.38
N PRO A 31 -14.40 5.65 -11.97
CA PRO A 31 -13.35 5.96 -11.00
C PRO A 31 -13.52 5.24 -9.66
N TRP A 32 -14.75 5.10 -9.16
CA TRP A 32 -15.02 4.31 -7.96
C TRP A 32 -14.59 2.85 -8.13
N ASP A 33 -15.04 2.19 -9.20
CA ASP A 33 -14.70 0.80 -9.47
C ASP A 33 -13.20 0.61 -9.73
N TYR A 34 -12.57 1.59 -10.37
CA TYR A 34 -11.12 1.61 -10.56
C TYR A 34 -10.36 1.51 -9.23
N ILE A 35 -10.81 2.21 -8.18
CA ILE A 35 -10.18 2.13 -6.84
C ILE A 35 -10.63 0.88 -6.09
N ALA A 36 -11.94 0.66 -6.00
CA ALA A 36 -12.54 -0.32 -5.12
C ALA A 36 -12.35 -1.76 -5.63
N GLY A 37 -12.34 -1.95 -6.95
CA GLY A 37 -12.36 -3.26 -7.59
C GLY A 37 -11.06 -4.05 -7.54
N GLY A 38 -11.17 -5.30 -7.99
CA GLY A 38 -10.10 -6.26 -8.22
C GLY A 38 -10.10 -6.77 -9.67
N SER A 39 -9.43 -7.89 -9.92
CA SER A 39 -9.45 -8.60 -11.19
C SER A 39 -10.44 -9.77 -11.18
N GLU A 40 -10.97 -10.09 -12.35
CA GLU A 40 -11.87 -11.23 -12.61
C GLU A 40 -12.98 -11.35 -11.57
N THR A 41 -13.00 -12.44 -10.79
CA THR A 41 -14.00 -12.72 -9.74
C THR A 41 -13.74 -12.02 -8.42
N GLU A 42 -12.64 -11.23 -8.32
CA GLU A 42 -12.20 -10.55 -7.09
C GLU A 42 -11.88 -11.50 -5.93
N THR A 43 -11.61 -12.77 -6.21
CA THR A 43 -11.28 -13.78 -5.20
C THR A 43 -10.03 -13.40 -4.40
N THR A 44 -8.96 -12.92 -5.08
CA THR A 44 -7.74 -12.45 -4.40
C THR A 44 -8.00 -11.20 -3.56
N LEU A 45 -8.82 -10.27 -4.05
CA LEU A 45 -9.24 -9.09 -3.28
C LEU A 45 -9.93 -9.49 -1.97
N ILE A 46 -10.83 -10.46 -2.03
CA ILE A 46 -11.54 -11.00 -0.87
C ILE A 46 -10.57 -11.72 0.07
N ARG A 47 -9.67 -12.56 -0.47
CA ARG A 47 -8.66 -13.29 0.31
C ARG A 47 -7.70 -12.38 1.07
N ASN A 48 -7.36 -11.20 0.54
CA ASN A 48 -6.59 -10.21 1.27
C ASN A 48 -7.27 -9.83 2.60
N ARG A 49 -8.58 -9.58 2.58
CA ARG A 49 -9.31 -9.26 3.82
C ARG A 49 -9.46 -10.47 4.73
N LEU A 50 -9.81 -11.63 4.16
CA LEU A 50 -9.95 -12.87 4.93
C LEU A 50 -8.65 -13.27 5.62
N ALA A 51 -7.48 -13.07 4.99
CA ALA A 51 -6.18 -13.33 5.60
C ALA A 51 -5.96 -12.53 6.88
N LEU A 52 -6.35 -11.25 6.88
CA LEU A 52 -6.30 -10.38 8.06
C LEU A 52 -7.34 -10.80 9.13
N ASP A 53 -8.56 -11.11 8.71
CA ASP A 53 -9.65 -11.49 9.61
C ASP A 53 -9.48 -12.91 10.20
N SER A 54 -8.61 -13.73 9.60
CA SER A 54 -8.21 -15.06 10.12
C SER A 54 -7.13 -15.00 11.21
N LEU A 55 -6.78 -13.82 11.69
CA LEU A 55 -5.80 -13.61 12.76
C LEU A 55 -6.48 -12.93 13.96
N ALA A 56 -6.55 -13.61 15.09
CA ALA A 56 -6.95 -13.02 16.36
C ALA A 56 -5.75 -12.52 17.15
N PHE A 57 -5.95 -11.48 17.95
CA PHE A 57 -4.96 -11.03 18.91
C PHE A 57 -4.97 -11.85 20.19
N ARG A 58 -3.78 -12.02 20.79
CA ARG A 58 -3.58 -12.66 22.11
C ARG A 58 -3.04 -11.62 23.10
N PRO A 59 -3.92 -10.90 23.81
CA PRO A 59 -3.52 -9.82 24.71
C PRO A 59 -2.81 -10.34 25.97
N ARG A 60 -1.94 -9.51 26.53
CA ARG A 60 -1.33 -9.73 27.84
C ARG A 60 -1.72 -8.60 28.79
N VAL A 61 -2.26 -8.97 29.95
CA VAL A 61 -2.72 -8.02 30.96
C VAL A 61 -1.65 -7.70 32.01
N LEU A 62 -1.88 -6.63 32.78
CA LEU A 62 -1.00 -6.17 33.88
C LEU A 62 0.43 -5.85 33.41
N ARG A 63 0.52 -5.22 32.22
CA ARG A 63 1.77 -4.67 31.68
C ARG A 63 1.73 -3.15 31.78
N ASP A 64 2.86 -2.54 32.05
CA ASP A 64 2.98 -1.08 31.97
C ASP A 64 2.99 -0.65 30.49
N VAL A 65 1.93 0.02 30.08
CA VAL A 65 1.74 0.58 28.74
C VAL A 65 1.46 2.08 28.80
N SER A 66 2.01 2.78 29.78
CA SER A 66 1.86 4.22 29.97
C SER A 66 2.46 5.06 28.82
N ASN A 67 3.44 4.50 28.09
CA ASN A 67 4.14 5.17 26.98
C ASN A 67 4.16 4.26 25.74
N VAL A 68 3.06 4.27 24.98
CA VAL A 68 2.96 3.54 23.71
C VAL A 68 3.42 4.43 22.56
N SER A 69 4.23 3.87 21.66
CA SER A 69 4.68 4.54 20.41
C SER A 69 4.27 3.72 19.19
N ALA A 70 3.65 4.38 18.23
CA ALA A 70 3.33 3.82 16.92
C ALA A 70 4.47 4.01 15.88
N GLY A 71 5.58 4.60 16.27
CA GLY A 71 6.74 4.84 15.41
C GLY A 71 7.52 3.58 15.09
N ALA A 72 8.19 3.58 13.95
CA ALA A 72 9.11 2.52 13.52
C ALA A 72 10.19 3.09 12.60
N THR A 73 11.26 2.33 12.40
CA THR A 73 12.32 2.67 11.44
C THR A 73 12.16 1.85 10.17
N PHE A 74 12.30 2.47 9.00
CA PHE A 74 12.29 1.83 7.70
C PHE A 74 13.36 2.46 6.79
N MET A 75 14.17 1.64 6.14
CA MET A 75 15.33 2.07 5.33
C MET A 75 16.26 3.02 6.09
N GLY A 76 16.48 2.75 7.40
CA GLY A 76 17.30 3.57 8.29
C GLY A 76 16.71 4.95 8.63
N ARG A 77 15.43 5.20 8.38
CA ARG A 77 14.74 6.47 8.65
C ARG A 77 13.56 6.25 9.58
N ASP A 78 13.41 7.15 10.54
CA ASP A 78 12.28 7.11 11.47
C ASP A 78 11.00 7.55 10.77
N MET A 79 9.92 6.83 11.05
CA MET A 79 8.57 7.09 10.59
C MET A 79 7.63 7.19 11.80
N ARG A 80 6.71 8.16 11.77
CA ARG A 80 5.69 8.32 12.80
C ARG A 80 4.76 7.09 12.89
N LEU A 81 4.52 6.44 11.75
CA LEU A 81 3.76 5.20 11.61
C LEU A 81 4.41 4.36 10.49
N PRO A 82 4.57 3.03 10.61
CA PRO A 82 5.21 2.19 9.58
C PRO A 82 4.32 2.02 8.34
N VAL A 83 3.96 3.12 7.72
CA VAL A 83 3.05 3.20 6.57
C VAL A 83 3.73 3.84 5.38
N ILE A 84 3.64 3.17 4.24
CA ILE A 84 3.94 3.71 2.93
C ILE A 84 2.60 4.06 2.27
N LEU A 85 2.41 5.32 1.89
CA LEU A 85 1.36 5.68 0.97
C LEU A 85 1.70 5.06 -0.39
N ALA A 86 1.04 3.93 -0.69
CA ALA A 86 1.39 3.06 -1.81
C ALA A 86 1.18 3.73 -3.18
N PRO A 87 1.92 3.32 -4.22
CA PRO A 87 1.84 3.95 -5.53
C PRO A 87 0.49 3.68 -6.19
N ILE A 88 -0.19 4.75 -6.61
CA ILE A 88 -1.46 4.71 -7.34
C ILE A 88 -1.26 5.35 -8.71
N GLY A 89 -1.34 4.54 -9.77
CA GLY A 89 -1.28 5.04 -11.14
C GLY A 89 -2.55 5.78 -11.52
N SER A 90 -2.44 6.79 -12.39
CA SER A 90 -3.56 7.63 -12.82
C SER A 90 -4.36 8.22 -11.66
N ILE A 91 -3.69 8.58 -10.58
CA ILE A 91 -4.33 9.16 -9.39
C ILE A 91 -5.00 10.52 -9.71
N GLU A 92 -4.51 11.20 -10.73
CA GLU A 92 -5.10 12.43 -11.28
C GLU A 92 -6.50 12.25 -11.88
N ASP A 93 -6.88 11.03 -12.23
CA ASP A 93 -8.24 10.72 -12.70
C ASP A 93 -9.27 10.73 -11.56
N ILE A 94 -8.83 10.74 -10.30
CA ILE A 94 -9.69 10.54 -9.12
C ILE A 94 -9.59 11.65 -8.08
N ILE A 95 -8.47 12.37 -8.02
CA ILE A 95 -8.27 13.48 -7.08
C ILE A 95 -7.66 14.69 -7.75
N GLU A 96 -8.11 15.86 -7.34
CA GLU A 96 -7.50 17.14 -7.67
C GLU A 96 -6.04 17.16 -7.17
N HIS A 97 -5.15 17.81 -7.91
CA HIS A 97 -3.71 17.84 -7.66
C HIS A 97 -2.98 16.49 -7.77
N GLY A 98 -3.66 15.39 -8.10
CA GLY A 98 -3.06 14.09 -8.40
C GLY A 98 -2.06 13.62 -7.34
N ALA A 99 -0.85 13.26 -7.76
CA ALA A 99 0.19 12.72 -6.90
C ALA A 99 0.76 13.72 -5.86
N LEU A 100 0.50 15.02 -5.99
CA LEU A 100 0.92 16.01 -4.99
C LEU A 100 0.15 15.82 -3.67
N THR A 101 -1.13 15.46 -3.73
CA THR A 101 -1.99 15.25 -2.56
C THR A 101 -1.38 14.26 -1.56
N PRO A 102 -1.13 12.98 -1.92
CA PRO A 102 -0.52 12.03 -0.97
C PRO A 102 0.93 12.39 -0.62
N SER A 103 1.68 13.04 -1.52
CA SER A 103 3.07 13.43 -1.23
C SER A 103 3.14 14.49 -0.13
N ARG A 104 2.29 15.50 -0.18
CA ARG A 104 2.21 16.55 0.84
C ARG A 104 1.66 16.02 2.16
N ALA A 105 0.62 15.20 2.11
CA ALA A 105 0.06 14.56 3.30
C ALA A 105 1.09 13.68 4.02
N ALA A 106 1.90 12.91 3.28
CA ALA A 106 2.99 12.12 3.84
C ALA A 106 4.03 12.99 4.57
N ALA A 107 4.39 14.14 3.98
CA ALA A 107 5.30 15.11 4.58
C ALA A 107 4.72 15.72 5.86
N THR A 108 3.46 16.12 5.82
CA THR A 108 2.74 16.72 6.96
C THR A 108 2.63 15.77 8.14
N PHE A 109 2.33 14.48 7.87
CA PHE A 109 2.14 13.50 8.93
C PHE A 109 3.45 12.85 9.41
N GLY A 110 4.47 12.71 8.57
CA GLY A 110 5.73 12.04 8.90
C GLY A 110 5.78 10.56 8.51
N VAL A 111 5.24 10.23 7.33
CA VAL A 111 5.35 8.91 6.67
C VAL A 111 5.94 9.07 5.27
N VAL A 112 6.15 7.96 4.55
CA VAL A 112 6.71 8.00 3.21
C VAL A 112 5.63 7.85 2.12
N HIS A 113 5.77 8.60 1.03
CA HIS A 113 4.99 8.41 -0.19
C HIS A 113 5.83 7.70 -1.25
N MET A 114 5.24 6.70 -1.90
CA MET A 114 5.81 6.03 -3.08
C MET A 114 5.07 6.53 -4.33
N LEU A 115 5.74 7.35 -5.13
CA LEU A 115 5.18 7.89 -6.37
C LEU A 115 5.14 6.84 -7.47
N SER A 116 4.01 6.66 -8.13
CA SER A 116 3.92 5.82 -9.33
C SER A 116 4.47 6.53 -10.57
N SER A 117 5.26 5.83 -11.39
CA SER A 117 5.76 6.32 -12.69
C SER A 117 4.66 6.66 -13.70
N VAL A 118 3.43 6.29 -13.40
CA VAL A 118 2.25 6.54 -14.26
C VAL A 118 1.21 7.42 -13.56
N ALA A 119 1.65 8.24 -12.62
CA ALA A 119 0.84 9.27 -11.96
C ALA A 119 1.28 10.67 -12.39
N GLN A 120 0.35 11.62 -12.33
CA GLN A 120 0.61 13.04 -12.57
C GLN A 120 0.24 13.87 -11.33
N PRO A 121 0.95 14.97 -11.04
CA PRO A 121 2.23 15.38 -11.63
C PRO A 121 3.33 14.35 -11.46
N GLY A 122 4.33 14.41 -12.35
CA GLY A 122 5.39 13.41 -12.45
C GLY A 122 6.53 13.56 -11.44
N LEU A 123 7.59 12.85 -11.73
CA LEU A 123 8.77 12.62 -10.89
C LEU A 123 9.35 13.91 -10.32
N GLU A 124 9.73 14.87 -11.17
CA GLU A 124 10.42 16.10 -10.76
C GLU A 124 9.49 17.05 -10.00
N ASP A 125 8.22 17.15 -10.41
CA ASP A 125 7.26 18.05 -9.78
C ASP A 125 6.93 17.58 -8.35
N VAL A 126 6.74 16.26 -8.17
CA VAL A 126 6.51 15.68 -6.86
C VAL A 126 7.75 15.78 -5.98
N ALA A 127 8.96 15.59 -6.54
CA ALA A 127 10.20 15.77 -5.80
C ALA A 127 10.32 17.19 -5.23
N ARG A 128 10.03 18.21 -6.04
CA ARG A 128 10.09 19.64 -5.63
C ARG A 128 8.98 20.08 -4.69
N SER A 129 7.91 19.29 -4.53
CA SER A 129 6.71 19.70 -3.79
C SER A 129 6.90 19.82 -2.27
N ASN A 130 7.86 19.13 -1.71
CA ASN A 130 8.21 19.12 -0.28
C ASN A 130 9.54 18.39 -0.04
N ASP A 131 10.14 18.61 1.14
CA ASP A 131 11.46 18.06 1.49
C ASP A 131 11.40 16.66 2.13
N ASN A 132 10.21 16.08 2.31
CA ASN A 132 10.08 14.72 2.85
C ASN A 132 10.74 13.70 1.91
N TRP A 133 11.34 12.66 2.47
CA TRP A 133 11.89 11.57 1.67
C TRP A 133 10.78 10.78 0.98
N LYS A 134 11.07 10.35 -0.22
CA LYS A 134 10.10 9.71 -1.13
C LYS A 134 10.70 8.47 -1.76
N LEU A 135 9.86 7.55 -2.17
CA LEU A 135 10.18 6.40 -3.01
C LEU A 135 9.57 6.58 -4.40
N PHE A 136 10.21 6.04 -5.41
CA PHE A 136 9.68 6.05 -6.77
C PHE A 136 9.35 4.64 -7.22
N GLN A 137 8.18 4.41 -7.79
CA GLN A 137 7.77 3.11 -8.33
C GLN A 137 7.75 3.16 -9.85
N LEU A 138 8.43 2.20 -10.47
CA LEU A 138 8.59 2.09 -11.91
C LEU A 138 7.77 0.91 -12.47
N TYR A 139 6.97 1.18 -13.48
CA TYR A 139 6.54 0.22 -14.48
C TYR A 139 7.49 0.31 -15.67
N VAL A 140 8.08 -0.81 -16.09
CA VAL A 140 9.02 -0.85 -17.22
C VAL A 140 8.24 -0.67 -18.52
N ARG A 141 8.53 0.42 -19.24
CA ARG A 141 7.79 0.82 -20.46
C ARG A 141 8.70 1.06 -21.66
N GLY A 142 9.99 0.78 -21.53
CA GLY A 142 10.98 0.97 -22.56
C GLY A 142 12.17 0.02 -22.40
N ASP A 143 13.12 0.17 -23.26
CA ASP A 143 14.35 -0.63 -23.27
C ASP A 143 15.32 -0.25 -22.13
N ALA A 144 16.48 -0.89 -22.11
CA ALA A 144 17.51 -0.64 -21.11
C ALA A 144 17.94 0.83 -21.03
N GLY A 145 18.03 1.53 -22.16
CA GLY A 145 18.38 2.96 -22.22
C GLY A 145 17.31 3.83 -21.58
N TRP A 146 16.03 3.54 -21.84
CA TRP A 146 14.89 4.22 -21.22
C TRP A 146 14.87 3.99 -19.70
N ILE A 147 15.14 2.76 -19.23
CA ILE A 147 15.22 2.45 -17.80
C ILE A 147 16.32 3.28 -17.14
N ASP A 148 17.50 3.31 -17.75
CA ASP A 148 18.66 4.03 -17.23
C ASP A 148 18.43 5.55 -17.14
N ASP A 149 17.73 6.14 -18.12
CA ASP A 149 17.33 7.56 -18.06
C ASP A 149 16.40 7.81 -16.87
N ILE A 150 15.35 7.02 -16.72
CA ILE A 150 14.40 7.17 -15.59
C ILE A 150 15.13 7.01 -14.25
N VAL A 151 15.97 5.98 -14.10
CA VAL A 151 16.68 5.74 -12.83
C VAL A 151 17.63 6.90 -12.51
N SER A 152 18.33 7.43 -13.51
CA SER A 152 19.22 8.60 -13.35
C SER A 152 18.44 9.83 -12.88
N ARG A 153 17.28 10.08 -13.45
CA ARG A 153 16.37 11.18 -13.04
C ARG A 153 15.84 10.99 -11.63
N VAL A 154 15.46 9.74 -11.25
CA VAL A 154 15.02 9.39 -9.89
C VAL A 154 16.11 9.72 -8.87
N ILE A 155 17.38 9.36 -9.16
CA ILE A 155 18.52 9.65 -8.31
C ILE A 155 18.76 11.17 -8.24
N ALA A 156 18.77 11.86 -9.38
CA ALA A 156 18.99 13.30 -9.46
C ALA A 156 17.90 14.11 -8.72
N ALA A 157 16.67 13.59 -8.69
CA ALA A 157 15.55 14.20 -7.98
C ALA A 157 15.53 13.87 -6.46
N GLY A 158 16.49 13.08 -5.96
CA GLY A 158 16.66 12.80 -4.53
C GLY A 158 15.70 11.77 -3.94
N TYR A 159 15.13 10.89 -4.75
CA TYR A 159 14.34 9.77 -4.22
C TYR A 159 15.23 8.80 -3.43
N ALA A 160 14.74 8.32 -2.30
CA ALA A 160 15.50 7.46 -1.38
C ALA A 160 15.57 5.98 -1.82
N GLY A 161 14.75 5.57 -2.77
CA GLY A 161 14.73 4.21 -3.29
C GLY A 161 13.86 4.08 -4.55
N LEU A 162 14.18 3.05 -5.34
CA LEU A 162 13.48 2.70 -6.58
C LEU A 162 12.73 1.37 -6.37
N ALA A 163 11.41 1.41 -6.46
CA ALA A 163 10.57 0.22 -6.47
C ALA A 163 10.25 -0.19 -7.90
N ILE A 164 10.66 -1.38 -8.31
CA ILE A 164 10.29 -1.96 -9.61
C ILE A 164 9.11 -2.89 -9.37
N THR A 165 8.03 -2.65 -10.11
CA THR A 165 6.85 -3.52 -10.05
C THR A 165 7.03 -4.70 -10.97
N VAL A 166 6.95 -5.92 -10.40
CA VAL A 166 7.26 -7.18 -11.08
C VAL A 166 6.06 -8.13 -11.21
N ASP A 167 4.87 -7.71 -10.82
CA ASP A 167 3.61 -8.44 -10.91
C ASP A 167 2.70 -7.92 -12.03
N LEU A 168 3.24 -7.19 -13.02
CA LEU A 168 2.47 -6.54 -14.08
C LEU A 168 2.96 -6.90 -15.49
N ASP A 169 3.47 -8.10 -15.70
CA ASP A 169 3.84 -8.62 -17.04
C ASP A 169 2.64 -8.55 -17.98
N HIS A 170 1.50 -8.98 -17.48
CA HIS A 170 0.20 -8.79 -18.09
C HIS A 170 -0.72 -7.99 -17.18
N TYR A 171 -1.53 -7.12 -17.79
CA TYR A 171 -2.51 -6.33 -17.03
C TYR A 171 -3.70 -7.21 -16.64
N GLY A 172 -3.97 -7.34 -15.34
CA GLY A 172 -5.09 -8.11 -14.81
C GLY A 172 -6.43 -7.69 -15.43
N ARG A 173 -7.31 -8.65 -15.68
CA ARG A 173 -8.62 -8.41 -16.27
C ARG A 173 -9.57 -7.79 -15.22
N ARG A 174 -9.70 -6.48 -15.21
CA ARG A 174 -10.56 -5.74 -14.28
C ARG A 174 -11.96 -5.59 -14.89
N GLU A 175 -12.84 -6.50 -14.53
CA GLU A 175 -14.14 -6.60 -15.17
C GLU A 175 -15.05 -5.41 -14.89
N ARG A 176 -14.97 -4.82 -13.71
CA ARG A 176 -15.72 -3.59 -13.38
C ARG A 176 -15.33 -2.44 -14.31
N ASP A 177 -14.03 -2.23 -14.56
CA ASP A 177 -13.52 -1.20 -15.46
C ASP A 177 -14.01 -1.47 -16.89
N LEU A 178 -13.93 -2.72 -17.34
CA LEU A 178 -14.36 -3.15 -18.68
C LEU A 178 -15.87 -2.96 -18.89
N ALA A 179 -16.68 -3.39 -17.93
CA ALA A 179 -18.14 -3.29 -18.01
C ALA A 179 -18.63 -1.83 -18.08
N LYS A 180 -17.87 -0.88 -17.52
CA LYS A 180 -18.19 0.55 -17.56
C LYS A 180 -17.42 1.34 -18.60
N GLY A 181 -16.60 0.67 -19.41
CA GLY A 181 -15.77 1.33 -20.41
C GLY A 181 -14.74 2.29 -19.85
N PHE A 182 -14.41 2.17 -18.52
CA PHE A 182 -13.45 3.04 -17.89
C PHE A 182 -12.02 2.64 -18.24
N LYS A 183 -11.22 3.61 -18.70
CA LYS A 183 -9.80 3.43 -18.98
C LYS A 183 -9.02 4.54 -18.29
N PRO A 184 -8.17 4.23 -17.28
CA PRO A 184 -7.35 5.22 -16.62
C PRO A 184 -6.37 5.89 -17.59
N THR A 185 -5.98 7.13 -17.30
CA THR A 185 -5.12 7.97 -18.19
C THR A 185 -3.84 7.25 -18.57
N ALA A 186 -3.15 6.61 -17.65
CA ALA A 186 -1.93 5.86 -17.94
C ALA A 186 -2.10 4.76 -18.98
N ARG A 187 -3.29 4.16 -19.05
CA ARG A 187 -3.62 3.09 -20.00
C ARG A 187 -4.05 3.64 -21.35
N ARG A 188 -4.61 4.86 -21.39
CA ARG A 188 -4.93 5.57 -22.64
C ARG A 188 -3.67 6.07 -23.33
N ALA A 189 -2.69 6.55 -22.55
CA ALA A 189 -1.47 7.18 -23.08
C ALA A 189 -0.45 6.19 -23.68
N ALA A 190 -0.53 4.90 -23.37
CA ALA A 190 0.52 3.95 -23.80
C ALA A 190 -0.05 2.56 -24.16
N PRO A 191 -0.74 2.42 -25.29
CA PRO A 191 -1.29 1.12 -25.70
C PRO A 191 -0.25 0.09 -26.15
N HIS A 192 1.01 0.48 -26.45
CA HIS A 192 2.01 -0.36 -27.14
C HIS A 192 3.21 -0.80 -26.25
N VAL A 193 3.22 -0.50 -24.95
CA VAL A 193 4.40 -0.76 -24.08
C VAL A 193 4.46 -2.13 -23.42
N ARG A 194 3.56 -3.05 -23.72
CA ARG A 194 3.49 -4.38 -23.08
C ARG A 194 4.75 -5.20 -23.23
N HIS A 195 5.33 -5.19 -24.44
CA HIS A 195 6.51 -6.04 -24.75
C HIS A 195 7.68 -5.88 -23.76
N HIS A 196 7.94 -4.66 -23.31
CA HIS A 196 9.05 -4.42 -22.38
C HIS A 196 8.79 -4.96 -20.97
N GLN A 197 7.55 -4.98 -20.50
CA GLN A 197 7.19 -5.59 -19.22
C GLN A 197 7.20 -7.13 -19.30
N GLU A 198 6.68 -7.67 -20.39
CA GLU A 198 6.60 -9.11 -20.63
C GLU A 198 7.98 -9.77 -20.76
N SER A 199 9.00 -9.03 -21.22
CA SER A 199 10.37 -9.50 -21.39
C SER A 199 11.31 -9.16 -20.23
N PHE A 200 10.86 -8.37 -19.26
CA PHE A 200 11.66 -7.95 -18.12
C PHE A 200 11.93 -9.12 -17.17
N SER A 201 13.19 -9.31 -16.77
CA SER A 201 13.63 -10.50 -16.07
C SER A 201 14.65 -10.20 -14.96
N TRP A 202 15.09 -11.21 -14.24
CA TRP A 202 16.10 -11.10 -13.21
C TRP A 202 17.43 -10.52 -13.71
N SER A 203 17.82 -10.80 -14.95
CA SER A 203 19.03 -10.22 -15.55
C SER A 203 18.96 -8.71 -15.70
N ASP A 204 17.75 -8.16 -15.91
CA ASP A 204 17.56 -6.71 -15.95
C ASP A 204 17.68 -6.08 -14.55
N ILE A 205 17.19 -6.77 -13.53
CA ILE A 205 17.36 -6.37 -12.12
C ILE A 205 18.86 -6.33 -11.77
N GLU A 206 19.62 -7.37 -12.12
CA GLU A 206 21.08 -7.42 -11.89
C GLU A 206 21.79 -6.27 -12.61
N ARG A 207 21.42 -6.00 -13.87
CA ARG A 207 21.97 -4.87 -14.65
C ARG A 207 21.70 -3.53 -13.98
N ILE A 208 20.47 -3.28 -13.53
CA ILE A 208 20.08 -2.05 -12.85
C ILE A 208 20.87 -1.90 -11.54
N LYS A 209 20.95 -2.95 -10.73
CA LYS A 209 21.68 -2.96 -9.45
C LYS A 209 23.19 -2.72 -9.65
N ALA A 210 23.79 -3.30 -10.69
CA ALA A 210 25.21 -3.11 -10.99
C ALA A 210 25.51 -1.67 -11.47
N LYS A 211 24.59 -1.08 -12.24
CA LYS A 211 24.80 0.23 -12.87
C LYS A 211 24.48 1.43 -11.97
N HIS A 212 23.45 1.31 -11.13
CA HIS A 212 22.89 2.43 -10.37
C HIS A 212 23.03 2.21 -8.86
N LYS A 213 23.48 3.26 -8.17
CA LYS A 213 23.62 3.24 -6.70
C LYS A 213 22.39 3.84 -6.03
N ILE A 214 21.31 3.08 -6.02
CA ILE A 214 20.05 3.42 -5.33
C ILE A 214 19.51 2.17 -4.68
N PRO A 215 18.94 2.23 -3.46
CA PRO A 215 18.24 1.10 -2.87
C PRO A 215 17.13 0.58 -3.79
N LEU A 216 17.09 -0.73 -4.02
CA LEU A 216 16.10 -1.38 -4.87
C LEU A 216 15.05 -2.10 -4.05
N ILE A 217 13.80 -1.90 -4.44
CA ILE A 217 12.61 -2.52 -3.88
C ILE A 217 11.96 -3.35 -4.98
N LEU A 218 11.72 -4.64 -4.79
CA LEU A 218 10.92 -5.43 -5.72
C LEU A 218 9.48 -5.54 -5.22
N LYS A 219 8.56 -4.89 -5.91
CA LYS A 219 7.14 -4.85 -5.57
C LYS A 219 6.35 -5.84 -6.42
N GLY A 220 5.66 -6.78 -5.75
CA GLY A 220 4.87 -7.82 -6.42
C GLY A 220 5.34 -9.23 -6.09
N ILE A 221 6.29 -9.38 -5.17
CA ILE A 221 6.74 -10.70 -4.70
C ILE A 221 5.58 -11.40 -3.98
N ALA A 222 5.33 -12.65 -4.35
CA ALA A 222 4.22 -13.46 -3.84
C ALA A 222 4.62 -14.87 -3.38
N THR A 223 5.91 -15.23 -3.44
CA THR A 223 6.44 -16.54 -3.06
C THR A 223 7.73 -16.41 -2.26
N ALA A 224 8.05 -17.43 -1.47
CA ALA A 224 9.31 -17.52 -0.75
C ALA A 224 10.49 -17.69 -1.72
N GLU A 225 10.29 -18.40 -2.83
CA GLU A 225 11.28 -18.65 -3.87
C GLU A 225 11.76 -17.35 -4.50
N ASP A 226 10.86 -16.51 -4.97
CA ASP A 226 11.20 -15.20 -5.54
C ASP A 226 11.82 -14.27 -4.50
N ALA A 227 11.39 -14.35 -3.24
CA ALA A 227 11.99 -13.57 -2.16
C ALA A 227 13.44 -13.98 -1.88
N VAL A 228 13.77 -15.29 -1.94
CA VAL A 228 15.15 -15.78 -1.85
C VAL A 228 15.97 -15.26 -3.02
N GLU A 229 15.46 -15.40 -4.23
CA GLU A 229 16.13 -14.95 -5.45
C GLU A 229 16.38 -13.42 -5.42
N ALA A 230 15.45 -12.64 -4.91
CA ALA A 230 15.60 -11.20 -4.72
C ALA A 230 16.77 -10.86 -3.77
N VAL A 231 16.83 -11.50 -2.59
CA VAL A 231 17.88 -11.18 -1.60
C VAL A 231 19.24 -11.71 -2.03
N GLU A 232 19.32 -12.79 -2.78
CA GLU A 232 20.57 -13.29 -3.37
C GLU A 232 21.17 -12.32 -4.41
N ARG A 233 20.32 -11.52 -5.07
CA ARG A 233 20.72 -10.43 -5.97
C ARG A 233 20.90 -9.08 -5.26
N GLY A 234 20.89 -9.07 -3.94
CA GLY A 234 21.14 -7.87 -3.14
C GLY A 234 20.02 -6.84 -3.18
N ILE A 235 18.77 -7.28 -3.32
CA ILE A 235 17.60 -6.40 -3.20
C ILE A 235 17.46 -5.95 -1.75
N ASP A 236 17.27 -4.65 -1.56
CA ASP A 236 17.25 -4.02 -0.24
C ASP A 236 15.90 -4.19 0.46
N VAL A 237 14.80 -4.23 -0.31
CA VAL A 237 13.44 -4.40 0.22
C VAL A 237 12.62 -5.36 -0.63
N VAL A 238 12.11 -6.40 -0.01
CA VAL A 238 11.12 -7.32 -0.59
C VAL A 238 9.72 -6.79 -0.30
N TYR A 239 8.98 -6.39 -1.33
CA TYR A 239 7.64 -5.85 -1.19
C TYR A 239 6.59 -6.88 -1.62
N ILE A 240 6.01 -7.57 -0.63
CA ILE A 240 4.94 -8.54 -0.82
C ILE A 240 3.67 -7.81 -1.28
N SER A 241 3.18 -8.15 -2.47
CA SER A 241 2.00 -7.51 -3.05
C SER A 241 1.34 -8.43 -4.07
N ASN A 242 0.03 -8.43 -4.11
CA ASN A 242 -0.79 -8.94 -5.20
C ASN A 242 -1.55 -7.79 -5.89
N HIS A 243 -0.98 -6.59 -5.83
CA HIS A 243 -1.58 -5.36 -6.38
C HIS A 243 -2.94 -5.02 -5.77
N GLY A 244 -3.19 -5.43 -4.52
CA GLY A 244 -4.48 -5.29 -3.86
C GLY A 244 -5.60 -6.13 -4.51
N GLY A 245 -5.26 -7.30 -5.06
CA GLY A 245 -6.17 -8.19 -5.76
C GLY A 245 -6.53 -7.73 -7.18
N ARG A 246 -5.63 -6.98 -7.83
CA ARG A 246 -5.89 -6.32 -9.13
C ARG A 246 -5.08 -6.91 -10.27
N GLN A 247 -4.29 -7.97 -10.02
CA GLN A 247 -3.48 -8.70 -10.99
C GLN A 247 -3.96 -10.15 -11.10
N LEU A 248 -3.10 -11.14 -10.86
CA LEU A 248 -3.52 -12.54 -10.88
C LEU A 248 -4.63 -12.79 -9.86
N ASP A 249 -5.79 -13.22 -10.34
CA ASP A 249 -6.86 -13.65 -9.42
C ASP A 249 -6.62 -15.08 -8.93
N HIS A 250 -7.38 -15.53 -7.96
CA HIS A 250 -7.24 -16.82 -7.27
C HIS A 250 -5.91 -17.05 -6.55
N GLY A 251 -5.08 -15.98 -6.35
CA GLY A 251 -3.89 -16.03 -5.50
C GLY A 251 -4.20 -16.07 -4.00
N LYS A 252 -3.17 -16.23 -3.17
CA LYS A 252 -3.24 -16.09 -1.70
C LYS A 252 -3.48 -14.63 -1.30
N GLY A 253 -4.04 -14.39 -0.13
CA GLY A 253 -3.97 -13.08 0.53
C GLY A 253 -2.53 -12.80 0.99
N THR A 254 -2.11 -11.54 0.93
CA THR A 254 -0.70 -11.17 1.19
C THR A 254 -0.25 -11.47 2.62
N LEU A 255 -1.14 -11.37 3.61
CA LEU A 255 -0.82 -11.77 5.00
C LEU A 255 -0.65 -13.29 5.17
N GLN A 256 -1.15 -14.11 4.24
CA GLN A 256 -0.87 -15.56 4.21
C GLN A 256 0.52 -15.85 3.62
N ILE A 257 1.03 -14.95 2.76
CA ILE A 257 2.36 -15.04 2.13
C ILE A 257 3.44 -14.56 3.11
N LEU A 258 3.15 -13.54 3.90
CA LEU A 258 4.13 -12.85 4.74
C LEU A 258 4.98 -13.79 5.62
N PRO A 259 4.43 -14.77 6.37
CA PRO A 259 5.26 -15.63 7.23
C PRO A 259 6.29 -16.48 6.46
N GLU A 260 5.93 -17.03 5.30
CA GLU A 260 6.84 -17.83 4.48
C GLU A 260 7.98 -16.97 3.91
N VAL A 261 7.68 -15.75 3.48
CA VAL A 261 8.68 -14.80 2.97
C VAL A 261 9.61 -14.33 4.09
N VAL A 262 9.09 -14.00 5.28
CA VAL A 262 9.91 -13.61 6.44
C VAL A 262 10.89 -14.74 6.81
N ALA A 263 10.42 -15.98 6.85
CA ALA A 263 11.24 -17.14 7.13
C ALA A 263 12.33 -17.37 6.06
N ALA A 264 12.03 -17.08 4.79
CA ALA A 264 12.97 -17.24 3.67
C ALA A 264 14.00 -16.12 3.59
N VAL A 265 13.60 -14.88 3.80
CA VAL A 265 14.46 -13.67 3.76
C VAL A 265 15.45 -13.64 4.92
N ARG A 266 15.06 -14.09 6.12
CA ARG A 266 15.93 -14.21 7.33
C ARG A 266 16.66 -12.91 7.68
N GLY A 267 15.98 -11.77 7.58
CA GLY A 267 16.55 -10.46 7.91
C GLY A 267 17.58 -9.92 6.91
N ARG A 268 17.77 -10.55 5.75
CA ARG A 268 18.71 -10.10 4.70
C ARG A 268 18.19 -8.89 3.91
N ALA A 269 16.91 -8.61 3.98
CA ALA A 269 16.25 -7.43 3.42
C ALA A 269 15.09 -7.00 4.33
N GLU A 270 14.67 -5.75 4.24
CA GLU A 270 13.42 -5.31 4.85
C GLU A 270 12.22 -5.86 4.08
N ILE A 271 11.09 -6.03 4.76
CA ILE A 271 9.89 -6.61 4.17
C ILE A 271 8.73 -5.62 4.30
N VAL A 272 8.14 -5.26 3.17
CA VAL A 272 6.90 -4.48 3.09
C VAL A 272 5.77 -5.40 2.63
N VAL A 273 4.56 -5.17 3.12
CA VAL A 273 3.36 -5.88 2.65
C VAL A 273 2.20 -4.91 2.40
N ASP A 274 1.48 -5.09 1.31
CA ASP A 274 0.20 -4.42 1.04
C ASP A 274 -0.92 -5.44 0.77
N GLY A 275 -2.11 -4.94 0.46
CA GLY A 275 -3.27 -5.79 0.16
C GLY A 275 -4.19 -5.98 1.36
N GLY A 276 -5.29 -5.24 1.36
CA GLY A 276 -6.35 -5.35 2.38
C GLY A 276 -6.10 -4.58 3.67
N ILE A 277 -5.00 -3.83 3.80
CA ILE A 277 -4.71 -2.98 4.98
C ILE A 277 -5.66 -1.78 4.99
N LEU A 278 -6.60 -1.77 5.94
CA LEU A 278 -7.67 -0.79 6.06
C LEU A 278 -7.83 -0.23 7.49
N ARG A 279 -7.20 -0.87 8.48
CA ARG A 279 -7.33 -0.55 9.91
C ARG A 279 -5.95 -0.51 10.57
N GLY A 280 -5.85 0.22 11.68
CA GLY A 280 -4.62 0.18 12.51
C GLY A 280 -4.31 -1.21 13.04
N THR A 281 -5.33 -2.00 13.35
CA THR A 281 -5.18 -3.41 13.74
C THR A 281 -4.56 -4.27 12.64
N ASP A 282 -4.78 -3.96 11.36
CA ASP A 282 -4.15 -4.66 10.25
C ASP A 282 -2.65 -4.38 10.19
N ILE A 283 -2.25 -3.12 10.48
CA ILE A 283 -0.84 -2.71 10.59
C ILE A 283 -0.18 -3.53 11.72
N VAL A 284 -0.79 -3.58 12.89
CA VAL A 284 -0.25 -4.33 14.05
C VAL A 284 -0.09 -5.83 13.71
N LYS A 285 -1.05 -6.44 13.00
CA LYS A 285 -0.94 -7.85 12.54
C LYS A 285 0.24 -8.06 11.61
N ALA A 286 0.41 -7.19 10.61
CA ALA A 286 1.51 -7.29 9.65
C ALA A 286 2.88 -7.14 10.36
N MET A 287 3.01 -6.16 11.24
CA MET A 287 4.24 -5.94 12.01
C MET A 287 4.55 -7.11 12.96
N ALA A 288 3.53 -7.68 13.62
CA ALA A 288 3.70 -8.86 14.47
C ALA A 288 4.18 -10.11 13.70
N LEU A 289 3.84 -10.21 12.40
CA LEU A 289 4.31 -11.28 11.52
C LEU A 289 5.68 -11.00 10.90
N GLY A 290 6.31 -9.85 11.17
CA GLY A 290 7.67 -9.54 10.76
C GLY A 290 7.80 -8.60 9.55
N ALA A 291 6.75 -7.87 9.18
CA ALA A 291 6.88 -6.77 8.24
C ALA A 291 7.65 -5.59 8.86
N SER A 292 8.44 -4.88 8.04
CA SER A 292 9.11 -3.62 8.43
C SER A 292 8.18 -2.41 8.24
N ALA A 293 7.29 -2.47 7.25
CA ALA A 293 6.26 -1.46 6.99
C ALA A 293 5.10 -2.06 6.18
N VAL A 294 4.00 -1.32 6.09
CA VAL A 294 2.83 -1.71 5.27
C VAL A 294 2.53 -0.67 4.19
N GLY A 295 2.01 -1.12 3.05
CA GLY A 295 1.52 -0.25 1.99
C GLY A 295 0.01 -0.02 2.09
N ILE A 296 -0.44 1.23 2.00
CA ILE A 296 -1.86 1.60 1.98
C ILE A 296 -2.22 2.23 0.63
N GLY A 297 -3.04 1.54 -0.18
CA GLY A 297 -3.52 2.01 -1.47
C GLY A 297 -4.97 2.51 -1.42
N LYS A 298 -5.93 1.60 -1.33
CA LYS A 298 -7.37 1.93 -1.44
C LYS A 298 -7.83 2.95 -0.40
N LEU A 299 -7.48 2.76 0.87
CA LEU A 299 -7.89 3.67 1.94
C LEU A 299 -7.31 5.08 1.76
N GLN A 300 -6.04 5.20 1.33
CA GLN A 300 -5.42 6.47 0.95
C GLN A 300 -6.22 7.17 -0.17
N ALA A 301 -6.61 6.43 -1.21
CA ALA A 301 -7.40 6.99 -2.31
C ALA A 301 -8.77 7.48 -1.82
N PHE A 302 -9.47 6.71 -0.99
CA PHE A 302 -10.74 7.15 -0.40
C PHE A 302 -10.59 8.42 0.44
N ALA A 303 -9.55 8.49 1.27
CA ALA A 303 -9.27 9.66 2.09
C ALA A 303 -8.96 10.91 1.25
N ALA A 304 -8.15 10.75 0.19
CA ALA A 304 -7.81 11.82 -0.73
C ALA A 304 -9.04 12.34 -1.50
N VAL A 305 -9.92 11.45 -1.96
CA VAL A 305 -11.20 11.82 -2.60
C VAL A 305 -12.14 12.51 -1.61
N ALA A 306 -12.19 12.02 -0.37
CA ALA A 306 -13.10 12.54 0.65
C ALA A 306 -12.76 13.98 1.05
N ALA A 307 -11.48 14.29 1.31
CA ALA A 307 -11.08 15.61 1.84
C ALA A 307 -9.65 16.03 1.43
N GLY A 308 -9.15 15.61 0.27
CA GLY A 308 -7.85 16.03 -0.25
C GLY A 308 -6.68 15.66 0.66
N GLU A 309 -5.68 16.52 0.73
CA GLU A 309 -4.49 16.37 1.59
C GLU A 309 -4.87 16.20 3.07
N ALA A 310 -5.74 17.07 3.57
CA ALA A 310 -6.21 17.01 4.97
C ALA A 310 -6.94 15.70 5.27
N GLY A 311 -7.65 15.12 4.30
CA GLY A 311 -8.28 13.80 4.43
C GLY A 311 -7.28 12.68 4.60
N VAL A 312 -6.18 12.70 3.84
CA VAL A 312 -5.12 11.70 3.97
C VAL A 312 -4.38 11.83 5.31
N VAL A 313 -4.10 13.06 5.76
CA VAL A 313 -3.51 13.30 7.10
C VAL A 313 -4.45 12.76 8.18
N ARG A 314 -5.73 13.08 8.11
CA ARG A 314 -6.73 12.62 9.09
C ARG A 314 -6.87 11.11 9.12
N MET A 315 -6.84 10.47 7.97
CA MET A 315 -6.82 9.01 7.87
C MET A 315 -5.62 8.40 8.62
N LEU A 316 -4.43 8.99 8.46
CA LEU A 316 -3.21 8.53 9.13
C LEU A 316 -3.30 8.75 10.64
N GLU A 317 -3.87 9.87 11.11
CA GLU A 317 -4.12 10.12 12.54
C GLU A 317 -5.07 9.08 13.15
N LEU A 318 -6.15 8.72 12.45
CA LEU A 318 -7.09 7.70 12.91
C LEU A 318 -6.45 6.30 12.93
N LEU A 319 -5.61 5.99 11.96
CA LEU A 319 -4.83 4.74 11.95
C LEU A 319 -3.82 4.69 13.10
N GLU A 320 -3.15 5.81 13.38
CA GLU A 320 -2.22 5.92 14.52
C GLU A 320 -2.94 5.69 15.85
N ASP A 321 -4.11 6.34 16.05
CA ASP A 321 -4.93 6.12 17.25
C ASP A 321 -5.34 4.65 17.40
N GLU A 322 -5.78 4.00 16.32
CA GLU A 322 -6.09 2.57 16.35
C GLU A 322 -4.86 1.70 16.68
N VAL A 323 -3.68 2.03 16.15
CA VAL A 323 -2.43 1.32 16.44
C VAL A 323 -2.04 1.48 17.90
N VAL A 324 -2.02 2.71 18.43
CA VAL A 324 -1.66 3.00 19.82
C VAL A 324 -2.58 2.24 20.79
N ARG A 325 -3.90 2.28 20.54
CA ARG A 325 -4.87 1.51 21.34
C ARG A 325 -4.63 0.01 21.24
N CYS A 326 -4.39 -0.49 20.05
CA CYS A 326 -4.16 -1.93 19.84
C CYS A 326 -2.89 -2.41 20.57
N LEU A 327 -1.78 -1.70 20.43
CA LEU A 327 -0.53 -2.01 21.15
C LEU A 327 -0.74 -2.00 22.66
N GLY A 328 -1.36 -0.94 23.20
CA GLY A 328 -1.66 -0.83 24.63
C GLY A 328 -2.53 -1.96 25.15
N LEU A 329 -3.60 -2.33 24.41
CA LEU A 329 -4.48 -3.44 24.75
C LEU A 329 -3.80 -4.82 24.61
N LEU A 330 -2.79 -4.94 23.76
CA LEU A 330 -1.95 -6.14 23.66
C LEU A 330 -0.94 -6.26 24.80
N GLY A 331 -0.71 -5.18 25.58
CA GLY A 331 0.27 -5.13 26.64
C GLY A 331 1.69 -4.94 26.13
N VAL A 332 1.87 -4.24 25.01
CA VAL A 332 3.17 -3.88 24.42
C VAL A 332 3.22 -2.37 24.13
N ARG A 333 4.42 -1.79 24.17
CA ARG A 333 4.63 -0.33 24.03
C ARG A 333 5.09 0.08 22.63
N THR A 334 5.72 -0.83 21.91
CA THR A 334 6.31 -0.56 20.60
C THR A 334 6.14 -1.76 19.67
N PHE A 335 6.29 -1.54 18.38
CA PHE A 335 6.34 -2.64 17.39
C PHE A 335 7.51 -3.60 17.64
N GLY A 336 8.62 -3.13 18.22
CA GLY A 336 9.77 -3.98 18.58
C GLY A 336 9.47 -5.03 19.65
N GLU A 337 8.41 -4.84 20.43
CA GLU A 337 7.96 -5.82 21.43
C GLU A 337 6.99 -6.85 20.84
N LEU A 338 6.47 -6.63 19.62
CA LEU A 338 5.57 -7.57 18.95
C LEU A 338 6.32 -8.81 18.44
N THR A 339 5.63 -9.93 18.52
CA THR A 339 6.07 -11.19 17.94
C THR A 339 4.86 -11.95 17.39
N PRO A 340 5.04 -12.98 16.56
CA PRO A 340 3.93 -13.82 16.10
C PRO A 340 3.10 -14.46 17.22
N ARG A 341 3.66 -14.55 18.45
CA ARG A 341 2.93 -15.07 19.63
C ARG A 341 1.78 -14.19 20.11
N HIS A 342 1.73 -12.93 19.66
CA HIS A 342 0.60 -12.02 19.91
C HIS A 342 -0.57 -12.27 18.98
N LEU A 343 -0.44 -13.23 18.06
CA LEU A 343 -1.47 -13.62 17.10
C LEU A 343 -1.80 -15.11 17.22
N GLU A 344 -3.02 -15.45 16.82
CA GLU A 344 -3.52 -16.81 16.70
C GLU A 344 -4.36 -16.94 15.43
N ALA A 345 -4.13 -18.00 14.67
CA ALA A 345 -4.93 -18.29 13.48
C ALA A 345 -6.32 -18.80 13.91
N ILE A 346 -7.35 -18.18 13.41
CA ILE A 346 -8.76 -18.53 13.64
C ILE A 346 -9.54 -18.51 12.34
N PRO A 347 -10.72 -19.17 12.27
CA PRO A 347 -11.61 -19.01 11.13
C PRO A 347 -12.04 -17.54 10.99
N PRO A 348 -12.12 -17.01 9.75
CA PRO A 348 -12.61 -15.64 9.53
C PRO A 348 -14.10 -15.55 9.81
N ILE A 349 -14.57 -14.35 10.14
CA ILE A 349 -16.00 -14.09 10.38
C ILE A 349 -16.77 -14.19 9.06
N PRO A 350 -17.76 -15.07 8.94
CA PRO A 350 -18.55 -15.19 7.71
C PRO A 350 -19.22 -13.88 7.30
N GLY A 351 -19.30 -13.62 5.98
CA GLY A 351 -19.99 -12.46 5.42
C GLY A 351 -19.19 -11.14 5.43
N ARG A 352 -18.02 -11.08 6.05
CA ARG A 352 -17.15 -9.91 6.03
C ARG A 352 -16.15 -10.01 4.87
N LEU A 353 -16.54 -9.56 3.68
CA LEU A 353 -15.77 -9.73 2.46
C LEU A 353 -15.28 -8.39 1.89
N GLY A 354 -14.09 -8.39 1.29
CA GLY A 354 -13.54 -7.24 0.58
C GLY A 354 -13.45 -5.98 1.44
N ILE A 355 -13.86 -4.84 0.87
CA ILE A 355 -13.86 -3.54 1.58
C ILE A 355 -14.81 -3.58 2.78
N VAL A 356 -15.97 -4.20 2.66
CA VAL A 356 -16.97 -4.30 3.73
C VAL A 356 -16.40 -5.04 4.94
N GLY A 357 -15.49 -6.01 4.75
CA GLY A 357 -14.82 -6.70 5.85
C GLY A 357 -14.05 -5.75 6.77
N GLY A 358 -13.38 -4.73 6.21
CA GLY A 358 -12.68 -3.70 6.99
C GLY A 358 -13.59 -2.62 7.57
N PHE A 359 -14.81 -2.47 7.02
CA PHE A 359 -15.76 -1.40 7.36
C PHE A 359 -17.19 -1.94 7.53
N PRO A 360 -17.45 -2.79 8.53
CA PRO A 360 -18.74 -3.45 8.69
C PRO A 360 -19.91 -2.48 8.91
N LEU A 361 -19.68 -1.32 9.52
CA LEU A 361 -20.71 -0.33 9.81
C LEU A 361 -21.20 0.46 8.57
N LEU A 362 -20.59 0.25 7.38
CA LEU A 362 -21.10 0.85 6.15
C LEU A 362 -22.56 0.42 5.83
N SER A 363 -22.97 -0.77 6.25
CA SER A 363 -24.35 -1.23 6.09
C SER A 363 -25.34 -0.54 7.02
N GLU A 364 -24.83 0.12 8.07
CA GLU A 364 -25.59 0.87 9.05
C GLU A 364 -25.61 2.39 8.79
N GLY A 365 -24.95 2.84 7.69
CA GLY A 365 -24.97 4.22 7.24
C GLY A 365 -23.81 5.10 7.76
N TYR A 366 -22.78 4.50 8.32
CA TYR A 366 -21.56 5.21 8.78
C TYR A 366 -20.58 5.48 7.63
#